data_ec2ab51a4a1951896138f811182b440e
#
_entry.id   ec2ab51a4a1951896138f811182b440e
#
_cell.length_a   1.000
_cell.length_b   1.000
_cell.length_c   1.000
_cell.angle_alpha   90.00
_cell.angle_beta   90.00
_cell.angle_gamma   90.00
#
_symmetry.space_group_name_H-M   'P 1'
#
loop_
_entity.id
_entity.type
_entity.pdbx_description
1 polymer ?
#
loop_
_entity_poly.entity_id
_entity_poly.type
_entity_poly.pdbx_seq_one_letter_code
_entity_poly.pdbx_strand_id
1 'polypeptide(L)'
;MSFVETITSWYAAHMNYASITALMTIESSFIPFPSEVVIPPAVYVASEPTSALCATGNYPVDVALIVLFGTIGAMLGAVINYLLSMWLGRPIIYKFADSRVGHLLLLSSEKVQKAENYFNDHGKVSTFIGRLIPGIRQLISIPAGLAKMHFGQFMLYTFLGAFLWNTVLALLGYIAHGQADLINQYSHELSIIILALVGVVVVYYVGKMVYKRVKK
;
A
#
# COMPACT_ATOMS: atom_id res chain seq x y z
N MET A 1 -20.52 -11.23 1.81
CA MET A 1 -19.07 -11.07 2.02
C MET A 1 -18.56 -9.99 1.07
N SER A 2 -17.86 -9.00 1.58
CA SER A 2 -17.19 -8.01 0.72
C SER A 2 -15.98 -8.65 0.02
N PHE A 3 -15.54 -8.06 -1.10
CA PHE A 3 -14.33 -8.53 -1.82
C PHE A 3 -13.09 -8.61 -0.90
N VAL A 4 -12.95 -7.63 -0.02
CA VAL A 4 -11.86 -7.59 0.97
C VAL A 4 -11.97 -8.73 1.99
N GLU A 5 -13.16 -9.02 2.50
CA GLU A 5 -13.38 -10.14 3.44
C GLU A 5 -13.04 -11.51 2.80
N THR A 6 -13.39 -11.68 1.52
CA THR A 6 -13.08 -12.92 0.80
C THR A 6 -11.56 -13.10 0.63
N ILE A 7 -10.84 -12.03 0.27
CA ILE A 7 -9.37 -12.09 0.12
C ILE A 7 -8.70 -12.29 1.47
N THR A 8 -9.12 -11.60 2.53
CA THR A 8 -8.53 -11.77 3.87
C THR A 8 -8.74 -13.15 4.43
N SER A 9 -9.91 -13.74 4.28
CA SER A 9 -10.17 -15.13 4.72
C SER A 9 -9.37 -16.16 3.93
N TRP A 10 -9.26 -15.97 2.60
CA TRP A 10 -8.41 -16.83 1.76
C TRP A 10 -6.94 -16.68 2.16
N TYR A 11 -6.46 -15.46 2.39
CA TYR A 11 -5.08 -15.21 2.79
C TYR A 11 -4.77 -15.84 4.15
N ALA A 12 -5.65 -15.71 5.13
CA ALA A 12 -5.48 -16.32 6.45
C ALA A 12 -5.30 -17.86 6.36
N ALA A 13 -5.98 -18.49 5.40
CA ALA A 13 -5.87 -19.94 5.17
C ALA A 13 -4.62 -20.35 4.35
N HIS A 14 -3.99 -19.42 3.61
CA HIS A 14 -2.93 -19.72 2.63
C HIS A 14 -1.71 -18.80 2.80
N MET A 15 -1.39 -18.39 4.03
CA MET A 15 -0.23 -17.52 4.28
C MET A 15 1.08 -18.24 3.96
N ASN A 16 1.78 -17.71 2.98
CA ASN A 16 3.14 -18.12 2.58
C ASN A 16 3.81 -16.99 1.80
N TYR A 17 5.10 -17.10 1.49
CA TYR A 17 5.85 -16.06 0.78
C TYR A 17 5.29 -15.76 -0.62
N ALA A 18 4.73 -16.75 -1.32
CA ALA A 18 4.12 -16.54 -2.63
C ALA A 18 2.83 -15.74 -2.53
N SER A 19 1.95 -16.03 -1.55
CA SER A 19 0.71 -15.27 -1.33
C SER A 19 1.00 -13.84 -0.87
N ILE A 20 2.03 -13.61 -0.02
CA ILE A 20 2.50 -12.27 0.34
C ILE A 20 2.92 -11.51 -0.91
N THR A 21 3.80 -12.11 -1.74
CA THR A 21 4.28 -11.47 -2.97
C THR A 21 3.13 -11.16 -3.92
N ALA A 22 2.20 -12.09 -4.13
CA ALA A 22 1.03 -11.89 -5.00
C ALA A 22 0.13 -10.76 -4.50
N LEU A 23 -0.24 -10.75 -3.22
CA LEU A 23 -1.10 -9.71 -2.65
C LEU A 23 -0.42 -8.33 -2.65
N MET A 24 0.87 -8.26 -2.36
CA MET A 24 1.64 -7.01 -2.43
C MET A 24 1.82 -6.52 -3.87
N THR A 25 1.83 -7.44 -4.86
CA THR A 25 1.80 -7.07 -6.28
C THR A 25 0.46 -6.46 -6.65
N ILE A 26 -0.64 -7.05 -6.21
CA ILE A 26 -2.00 -6.53 -6.42
C ILE A 26 -2.16 -5.18 -5.72
N GLU A 27 -1.72 -5.05 -4.47
CA GLU A 27 -1.76 -3.81 -3.68
C GLU A 27 -1.03 -2.66 -4.39
N SER A 28 0.16 -2.92 -4.87
CA SER A 28 0.99 -1.91 -5.55
C SER A 28 0.59 -1.67 -7.02
N SER A 29 -0.41 -2.40 -7.53
CA SER A 29 -1.02 -2.19 -8.85
C SER A 29 -2.21 -1.22 -8.78
N PHE A 30 -3.16 -1.34 -9.70
CA PHE A 30 -4.34 -0.46 -9.77
C PHE A 30 -5.41 -0.77 -8.71
N ILE A 31 -5.32 -1.89 -8.00
CA ILE A 31 -6.35 -2.34 -7.06
C ILE A 31 -6.01 -1.78 -5.67
N PRO A 32 -6.87 -0.93 -5.09
CA PRO A 32 -6.64 -0.40 -3.75
C PRO A 32 -6.85 -1.52 -2.71
N PHE A 33 -5.76 -2.15 -2.31
CA PHE A 33 -5.74 -3.15 -1.26
C PHE A 33 -4.75 -2.72 -0.17
N PRO A 34 -5.13 -2.71 1.11
CA PRO A 34 -4.26 -2.21 2.16
C PRO A 34 -3.17 -3.24 2.53
N SER A 35 -1.90 -2.87 2.47
CA SER A 35 -0.76 -3.71 2.89
C SER A 35 -0.76 -4.00 4.39
N GLU A 36 -1.51 -3.22 5.15
CA GLU A 36 -1.73 -3.36 6.59
C GLU A 36 -2.44 -4.68 6.94
N VAL A 37 -3.18 -5.25 5.99
CA VAL A 37 -3.83 -6.58 6.13
C VAL A 37 -2.95 -7.73 5.65
N VAL A 38 -1.78 -7.45 5.06
CA VAL A 38 -0.87 -8.47 4.53
C VAL A 38 0.34 -8.68 5.43
N ILE A 39 1.13 -7.63 5.66
CA ILE A 39 2.42 -7.73 6.33
C ILE A 39 2.29 -8.02 7.84
N PRO A 40 1.52 -7.24 8.65
CA PRO A 40 1.46 -7.49 10.09
C PRO A 40 0.90 -8.86 10.46
N PRO A 41 -0.20 -9.38 9.85
CA PRO A 41 -0.65 -10.74 10.13
C PRO A 41 0.36 -11.82 9.73
N ALA A 42 1.09 -11.65 8.62
CA ALA A 42 2.12 -12.59 8.21
C ALA A 42 3.26 -12.66 9.24
N VAL A 43 3.68 -11.52 9.77
CA VAL A 43 4.71 -11.44 10.82
C VAL A 43 4.21 -12.12 12.10
N TYR A 44 2.95 -11.92 12.49
CA TYR A 44 2.35 -12.58 13.64
C TYR A 44 2.37 -14.13 13.48
N VAL A 45 1.90 -14.62 12.33
CA VAL A 45 1.81 -16.08 12.05
C VAL A 45 3.21 -16.71 11.87
N ALA A 46 4.22 -15.96 11.46
CA ALA A 46 5.60 -16.47 11.35
C ALA A 46 6.22 -16.90 12.69
N SER A 47 5.65 -16.49 13.82
CA SER A 47 6.06 -16.95 15.15
C SER A 47 5.60 -18.36 15.48
N GLU A 48 4.61 -18.89 14.75
CA GLU A 48 4.09 -20.23 14.95
C GLU A 48 4.99 -21.27 14.25
N PRO A 49 5.53 -22.28 14.98
CA PRO A 49 6.45 -23.29 14.41
C PRO A 49 5.86 -24.11 13.26
N THR A 50 4.53 -24.21 13.20
CA THR A 50 3.80 -24.95 12.15
C THR A 50 3.52 -24.13 10.91
N SER A 51 3.82 -22.82 10.94
CA SER A 51 3.56 -21.91 9.85
C SER A 51 4.54 -22.11 8.68
N ALA A 52 4.02 -22.01 7.45
CA ALA A 52 4.85 -21.98 6.24
C ALA A 52 5.77 -20.73 6.17
N LEU A 53 5.54 -19.73 7.03
CA LEU A 53 6.37 -18.52 7.16
C LEU A 53 7.50 -18.69 8.19
N CYS A 54 7.46 -19.73 9.02
CA CYS A 54 8.56 -20.12 9.92
C CYS A 54 9.56 -21.00 9.14
N ALA A 55 10.17 -20.47 8.09
CA ALA A 55 11.02 -21.26 7.19
C ALA A 55 12.41 -21.55 7.74
N THR A 56 12.95 -20.65 8.57
CA THR A 56 14.32 -20.76 9.11
C THR A 56 14.36 -21.21 10.57
N GLY A 57 13.22 -21.20 11.26
CA GLY A 57 13.15 -21.41 12.71
C GLY A 57 13.74 -20.24 13.53
N ASN A 58 14.14 -19.15 12.87
CA ASN A 58 14.65 -17.92 13.49
C ASN A 58 13.70 -16.78 13.17
N TYR A 59 12.84 -16.42 14.12
CA TYR A 59 11.79 -15.45 13.93
C TYR A 59 12.23 -14.11 13.34
N PRO A 60 13.32 -13.43 13.79
CA PRO A 60 13.81 -12.22 13.15
C PRO A 60 14.20 -12.42 11.67
N VAL A 61 14.74 -13.57 11.31
CA VAL A 61 15.10 -13.87 9.91
C VAL A 61 13.84 -14.10 9.07
N ASP A 62 12.86 -14.82 9.61
CA ASP A 62 11.58 -15.05 8.93
C ASP A 62 10.82 -13.73 8.72
N VAL A 63 10.84 -12.82 9.70
CA VAL A 63 10.32 -11.45 9.54
C VAL A 63 11.05 -10.68 8.43
N ALA A 64 12.38 -10.77 8.37
CA ALA A 64 13.15 -10.14 7.29
C ALA A 64 12.80 -10.72 5.91
N LEU A 65 12.54 -12.01 5.81
CA LEU A 65 12.06 -12.65 4.58
C LEU A 65 10.66 -12.14 4.19
N ILE A 66 9.74 -11.98 5.13
CA ILE A 66 8.41 -11.39 4.87
C ILE A 66 8.55 -9.98 4.29
N VAL A 67 9.41 -9.13 4.89
CA VAL A 67 9.68 -7.78 4.37
C VAL A 67 10.27 -7.85 2.96
N LEU A 68 11.19 -8.77 2.70
CA LEU A 68 11.83 -8.93 1.39
C LEU A 68 10.80 -9.36 0.33
N PHE A 69 10.04 -10.42 0.57
CA PHE A 69 9.02 -10.91 -0.36
C PHE A 69 7.89 -9.91 -0.57
N GLY A 70 7.46 -9.21 0.49
CA GLY A 70 6.52 -8.11 0.39
C GLY A 70 7.05 -6.96 -0.47
N THR A 71 8.33 -6.63 -0.33
CA THR A 71 8.98 -5.59 -1.15
C THR A 71 9.10 -6.01 -2.62
N ILE A 72 9.46 -7.27 -2.89
CA ILE A 72 9.48 -7.81 -4.25
C ILE A 72 8.08 -7.70 -4.89
N GLY A 73 7.03 -8.09 -4.17
CA GLY A 73 5.65 -7.94 -4.64
C GLY A 73 5.30 -6.48 -4.96
N ALA A 74 5.60 -5.57 -4.04
CA ALA A 74 5.36 -4.14 -4.25
C ALA A 74 6.12 -3.59 -5.47
N MET A 75 7.34 -4.04 -5.70
CA MET A 75 8.11 -3.69 -6.90
C MET A 75 7.47 -4.20 -8.19
N LEU A 76 7.00 -5.45 -8.21
CA LEU A 76 6.33 -6.03 -9.37
C LEU A 76 5.07 -5.23 -9.73
N GLY A 77 4.21 -4.92 -8.74
CA GLY A 77 3.03 -4.08 -8.96
C GLY A 77 3.37 -2.69 -9.47
N ALA A 78 4.43 -2.08 -8.92
CA ALA A 78 4.92 -0.79 -9.37
C ALA A 78 5.42 -0.80 -10.82
N VAL A 79 6.14 -1.85 -11.21
CA VAL A 79 6.63 -2.02 -12.58
C VAL A 79 5.49 -2.16 -13.56
N ILE A 80 4.44 -2.91 -13.19
CA ILE A 80 3.23 -3.04 -14.02
C ILE A 80 2.63 -1.65 -14.29
N ASN A 81 2.41 -0.84 -13.24
CA ASN A 81 1.85 0.51 -13.38
C ASN A 81 2.76 1.44 -14.17
N TYR A 82 4.08 1.38 -13.95
CA TYR A 82 5.06 2.19 -14.67
C TYR A 82 5.05 1.86 -16.17
N LEU A 83 5.14 0.57 -16.54
CA LEU A 83 5.17 0.14 -17.93
C LEU A 83 3.85 0.44 -18.65
N LEU A 84 2.72 0.16 -18.00
CA LEU A 84 1.40 0.48 -18.54
C LEU A 84 1.26 1.98 -18.80
N SER A 85 1.68 2.82 -17.86
CA SER A 85 1.59 4.28 -17.98
C SER A 85 2.50 4.81 -19.08
N MET A 86 3.69 4.26 -19.20
CA MET A 86 4.64 4.61 -20.27
C MET A 86 4.12 4.20 -21.65
N TRP A 87 3.46 3.03 -21.75
CA TRP A 87 2.96 2.48 -23.00
C TRP A 87 1.63 3.12 -23.44
N LEU A 88 0.67 3.27 -22.52
CA LEU A 88 -0.65 3.85 -22.80
C LEU A 88 -0.56 5.37 -23.05
N GLY A 89 0.37 6.05 -22.41
CA GLY A 89 0.56 7.50 -22.54
C GLY A 89 -0.55 8.33 -21.87
N ARG A 90 -0.33 9.65 -21.85
CA ARG A 90 -1.24 10.61 -21.19
C ARG A 90 -2.70 10.52 -21.61
N PRO A 91 -3.07 10.49 -22.93
CA PRO A 91 -4.47 10.54 -23.33
C PRO A 91 -5.31 9.40 -22.74
N ILE A 92 -4.76 8.19 -22.69
CA ILE A 92 -5.46 7.01 -22.19
C ILE A 92 -5.55 7.05 -20.68
N ILE A 93 -4.46 7.40 -19.98
CA ILE A 93 -4.43 7.50 -18.52
C ILE A 93 -5.41 8.55 -18.01
N TYR A 94 -5.47 9.73 -18.64
CA TYR A 94 -6.41 10.79 -18.26
C TYR A 94 -7.86 10.37 -18.53
N LYS A 95 -8.15 9.77 -19.70
CA LYS A 95 -9.49 9.26 -20.01
C LYS A 95 -9.90 8.14 -19.04
N PHE A 96 -8.98 7.29 -18.63
CA PHE A 96 -9.24 6.25 -17.61
C PHE A 96 -9.51 6.88 -16.24
N ALA A 97 -8.70 7.87 -15.83
CA ALA A 97 -8.87 8.56 -14.55
C ALA A 97 -10.25 9.23 -14.42
N ASP A 98 -10.80 9.76 -15.52
CA ASP A 98 -12.12 10.40 -15.56
C ASP A 98 -13.26 9.41 -15.83
N SER A 99 -12.97 8.12 -16.01
CA SER A 99 -13.99 7.08 -16.18
C SER A 99 -14.68 6.73 -14.84
N ARG A 100 -15.85 6.05 -14.92
CA ARG A 100 -16.55 5.55 -13.72
C ARG A 100 -15.67 4.64 -12.87
N VAL A 101 -14.84 3.82 -13.51
CA VAL A 101 -13.89 2.92 -12.83
C VAL A 101 -12.77 3.72 -12.19
N GLY A 102 -12.22 4.73 -12.88
CA GLY A 102 -11.22 5.63 -12.32
C GLY A 102 -11.71 6.35 -11.08
N HIS A 103 -12.93 6.89 -11.10
CA HIS A 103 -13.52 7.54 -9.93
C HIS A 103 -13.77 6.58 -8.77
N LEU A 104 -14.15 5.32 -9.04
CA LEU A 104 -14.28 4.27 -8.02
C LEU A 104 -12.92 3.97 -7.35
N LEU A 105 -11.83 4.04 -8.12
CA LEU A 105 -10.46 3.90 -7.66
C LEU A 105 -9.87 5.21 -7.10
N LEU A 106 -10.71 6.21 -6.84
CA LEU A 106 -10.34 7.53 -6.31
C LEU A 106 -9.39 8.33 -7.24
N LEU A 107 -9.32 7.96 -8.52
CA LEU A 107 -8.58 8.68 -9.56
C LEU A 107 -9.42 9.83 -10.14
N SER A 108 -8.74 10.85 -10.65
CA SER A 108 -9.29 11.90 -11.51
C SER A 108 -8.15 12.53 -12.31
N SER A 109 -8.46 13.10 -13.48
CA SER A 109 -7.49 13.83 -14.29
C SER A 109 -6.77 14.92 -13.49
N GLU A 110 -7.47 15.63 -12.60
CA GLU A 110 -6.87 16.64 -11.73
C GLU A 110 -5.82 16.06 -10.78
N LYS A 111 -6.10 14.88 -10.19
CA LYS A 111 -5.15 14.20 -9.28
C LYS A 111 -3.93 13.68 -10.04
N VAL A 112 -4.14 13.10 -11.23
CA VAL A 112 -3.05 12.65 -12.10
C VAL A 112 -2.18 13.85 -12.50
N GLN A 113 -2.77 14.96 -12.91
CA GLN A 113 -2.04 16.18 -13.26
C GLN A 113 -1.24 16.74 -12.09
N LYS A 114 -1.82 16.78 -10.89
CA LYS A 114 -1.10 17.22 -9.68
C LYS A 114 0.08 16.30 -9.35
N ALA A 115 -0.11 15.00 -9.51
CA ALA A 115 0.96 14.02 -9.31
C ALA A 115 2.07 14.17 -10.35
N GLU A 116 1.74 14.41 -11.64
CA GLU A 116 2.72 14.71 -12.69
C GLU A 116 3.51 16.00 -12.41
N ASN A 117 2.82 17.09 -12.05
CA ASN A 117 3.47 18.35 -11.74
C ASN A 117 4.44 18.20 -10.55
N TYR A 118 3.97 17.56 -9.47
CA TYR A 118 4.81 17.28 -8.30
C TYR A 118 6.01 16.42 -8.68
N PHE A 119 5.81 15.42 -9.53
CA PHE A 119 6.87 14.55 -10.01
C PHE A 119 7.89 15.29 -10.87
N ASN A 120 7.44 16.18 -11.76
CA ASN A 120 8.33 16.98 -12.61
C ASN A 120 9.20 17.94 -11.79
N ASP A 121 8.64 18.50 -10.70
CA ASP A 121 9.35 19.44 -9.82
C ASP A 121 10.36 18.76 -8.89
N HIS A 122 10.03 17.55 -8.40
CA HIS A 122 10.79 16.86 -7.35
C HIS A 122 11.48 15.56 -7.82
N GLY A 123 11.15 15.04 -9.01
CA GLY A 123 11.81 13.92 -9.67
C GLY A 123 11.93 12.65 -8.81
N LYS A 124 13.17 12.25 -8.56
CA LYS A 124 13.52 10.98 -7.87
C LYS A 124 13.00 10.89 -6.45
N VAL A 125 13.04 12.02 -5.72
CA VAL A 125 12.59 12.11 -4.32
C VAL A 125 11.07 11.88 -4.22
N SER A 126 10.31 12.28 -5.24
CA SER A 126 8.87 12.06 -5.31
C SER A 126 8.50 10.58 -5.31
N THR A 127 9.26 9.74 -6.01
CA THR A 127 9.03 8.29 -6.02
C THR A 127 9.22 7.69 -4.63
N PHE A 128 10.27 8.07 -3.93
CA PHE A 128 10.55 7.59 -2.57
C PHE A 128 9.49 8.06 -1.57
N ILE A 129 9.28 9.40 -1.48
CA ILE A 129 8.32 9.98 -0.52
C ILE A 129 6.89 9.53 -0.84
N GLY A 130 6.51 9.51 -2.11
CA GLY A 130 5.18 9.04 -2.53
C GLY A 130 4.88 7.62 -2.09
N ARG A 131 5.89 6.76 -2.00
CA ARG A 131 5.77 5.40 -1.50
C ARG A 131 5.48 5.30 0.00
N LEU A 132 5.85 6.32 0.78
CA LEU A 132 5.61 6.38 2.22
C LEU A 132 4.25 6.97 2.59
N ILE A 133 3.53 7.52 1.62
CA ILE A 133 2.22 8.15 1.85
C ILE A 133 1.10 7.19 1.44
N PRO A 134 0.26 6.71 2.39
CA PRO A 134 -0.89 5.88 2.06
C PRO A 134 -1.79 6.51 0.98
N GLY A 135 -2.24 5.73 0.00
CA GLY A 135 -3.05 6.20 -1.12
C GLY A 135 -2.27 6.87 -2.25
N ILE A 136 -1.08 7.44 -2.02
CA ILE A 136 -0.19 7.97 -3.06
C ILE A 136 0.74 6.87 -3.57
N ARG A 137 1.18 5.97 -2.70
CA ARG A 137 2.18 4.93 -2.99
C ARG A 137 1.81 4.03 -4.19
N GLN A 138 0.54 3.76 -4.40
CA GLN A 138 0.03 2.99 -5.55
C GLN A 138 0.09 3.80 -6.84
N LEU A 139 -0.17 5.10 -6.74
CA LEU A 139 -0.34 6.00 -7.89
C LEU A 139 0.97 6.61 -8.38
N ILE A 140 2.01 6.69 -7.54
CA ILE A 140 3.26 7.38 -7.87
C ILE A 140 4.00 6.75 -9.05
N SER A 141 3.75 5.48 -9.36
CA SER A 141 4.31 4.79 -10.52
C SER A 141 3.75 5.30 -11.85
N ILE A 142 2.52 5.86 -11.85
CA ILE A 142 1.86 6.41 -13.04
C ILE A 142 2.61 7.66 -13.55
N PRO A 143 2.79 8.74 -12.76
CA PRO A 143 3.54 9.89 -13.23
C PRO A 143 5.01 9.55 -13.55
N ALA A 144 5.63 8.60 -12.85
CA ALA A 144 6.98 8.14 -13.18
C ALA A 144 7.05 7.52 -14.58
N GLY A 145 6.05 6.70 -14.95
CA GLY A 145 5.94 6.10 -16.29
C GLY A 145 5.62 7.15 -17.36
N LEU A 146 4.69 8.08 -17.10
CA LEU A 146 4.33 9.16 -18.03
C LEU A 146 5.50 10.12 -18.29
N ALA A 147 6.30 10.42 -17.25
CA ALA A 147 7.52 11.24 -17.37
C ALA A 147 8.71 10.46 -17.95
N LYS A 148 8.55 9.16 -18.26
CA LYS A 148 9.62 8.28 -18.76
C LYS A 148 10.88 8.34 -17.88
N MET A 149 10.69 8.34 -16.55
CA MET A 149 11.79 8.31 -15.61
C MET A 149 12.73 7.14 -15.91
N HIS A 150 14.03 7.32 -15.74
CA HIS A 150 15.01 6.23 -15.96
C HIS A 150 14.66 5.02 -15.07
N PHE A 151 14.45 3.85 -15.70
CA PHE A 151 13.93 2.64 -15.04
C PHE A 151 14.75 2.21 -13.81
N GLY A 152 16.09 2.24 -13.90
CA GLY A 152 16.94 1.88 -12.75
C GLY A 152 16.76 2.81 -11.55
N GLN A 153 16.56 4.11 -11.79
CA GLN A 153 16.27 5.07 -10.72
C GLN A 153 14.88 4.82 -10.13
N PHE A 154 13.88 4.61 -10.98
CA PHE A 154 12.53 4.23 -10.53
C PHE A 154 12.57 2.98 -9.64
N MET A 155 13.26 1.92 -10.06
CA MET A 155 13.41 0.69 -9.28
C MET A 155 14.09 0.92 -7.93
N LEU A 156 15.18 1.69 -7.90
CA LEU A 156 15.92 1.99 -6.67
C LEU A 156 15.04 2.73 -5.64
N TYR A 157 14.39 3.82 -6.05
CA TYR A 157 13.56 4.62 -5.13
C TYR A 157 12.28 3.91 -4.74
N THR A 158 11.73 3.09 -5.64
CA THR A 158 10.60 2.19 -5.33
C THR A 158 11.00 1.14 -4.29
N PHE A 159 12.16 0.49 -4.48
CA PHE A 159 12.68 -0.47 -3.51
C PHE A 159 12.86 0.16 -2.13
N LEU A 160 13.58 1.29 -2.05
CA LEU A 160 13.84 1.96 -0.78
C LEU A 160 12.54 2.36 -0.06
N GLY A 161 11.58 2.93 -0.78
CA GLY A 161 10.30 3.34 -0.20
C GLY A 161 9.44 2.16 0.25
N ALA A 162 9.31 1.12 -0.59
CA ALA A 162 8.54 -0.07 -0.28
C ALA A 162 9.19 -0.89 0.86
N PHE A 163 10.50 -1.03 0.85
CA PHE A 163 11.25 -1.71 1.90
C PHE A 163 11.08 -1.02 3.26
N LEU A 164 11.23 0.30 3.29
CA LEU A 164 11.04 1.08 4.52
C LEU A 164 9.60 0.95 5.05
N TRP A 165 8.60 1.09 4.16
CA TRP A 165 7.20 0.94 4.55
C TRP A 165 6.89 -0.46 5.08
N ASN A 166 7.30 -1.51 4.36
CA ASN A 166 7.09 -2.89 4.79
C ASN A 166 7.83 -3.21 6.11
N THR A 167 9.01 -2.59 6.33
CA THR A 167 9.72 -2.70 7.61
C THR A 167 8.93 -2.07 8.75
N VAL A 168 8.32 -0.90 8.54
CA VAL A 168 7.45 -0.27 9.54
C VAL A 168 6.25 -1.17 9.86
N LEU A 169 5.58 -1.73 8.83
CA LEU A 169 4.47 -2.64 9.04
C LEU A 169 4.89 -3.94 9.73
N ALA A 170 6.06 -4.47 9.38
CA ALA A 170 6.60 -5.67 10.03
C ALA A 170 6.95 -5.40 11.51
N LEU A 171 7.50 -4.25 11.83
CA LEU A 171 7.74 -3.83 13.22
C LEU A 171 6.42 -3.71 14.01
N LEU A 172 5.36 -3.16 13.40
CA LEU A 172 4.04 -3.12 14.04
C LEU A 172 3.51 -4.53 14.32
N GLY A 173 3.64 -5.45 13.36
CA GLY A 173 3.28 -6.87 13.54
C GLY A 173 4.11 -7.57 14.62
N TYR A 174 5.42 -7.27 14.67
CA TYR A 174 6.35 -7.81 15.67
C TYR A 174 6.00 -7.34 17.09
N ILE A 175 5.73 -6.06 17.27
CA ILE A 175 5.30 -5.48 18.55
C ILE A 175 3.95 -6.05 18.97
N ALA A 176 3.01 -6.17 18.03
CA ALA A 176 1.70 -6.75 18.28
C ALA A 176 1.80 -8.21 18.73
N HIS A 177 2.71 -9.01 18.17
CA HIS A 177 2.96 -10.38 18.61
C HIS A 177 3.44 -10.43 20.08
N GLY A 178 4.38 -9.57 20.47
CA GLY A 178 4.87 -9.49 21.86
C GLY A 178 3.82 -9.04 22.88
N GLN A 179 2.68 -8.52 22.43
CA GLN A 179 1.58 -8.00 23.26
C GLN A 179 0.23 -8.66 22.91
N ALA A 180 0.25 -9.88 22.36
CA ALA A 180 -0.96 -10.57 21.90
C ALA A 180 -2.04 -10.67 22.99
N ASP A 181 -1.66 -10.91 24.24
CA ASP A 181 -2.58 -10.97 25.38
C ASP A 181 -3.23 -9.61 25.67
N LEU A 182 -2.46 -8.51 25.58
CA LEU A 182 -2.97 -7.15 25.75
C LEU A 182 -3.87 -6.76 24.56
N ILE A 183 -3.51 -7.11 23.35
CA ILE A 183 -4.32 -6.84 22.16
C ILE A 183 -5.64 -7.58 22.22
N ASN A 184 -5.65 -8.85 22.63
CA ASN A 184 -6.88 -9.62 22.81
C ASN A 184 -7.77 -9.03 23.92
N GLN A 185 -7.17 -8.53 25.00
CA GLN A 185 -7.87 -7.92 26.11
C GLN A 185 -8.47 -6.55 25.73
N TYR A 186 -7.75 -5.73 24.94
CA TYR A 186 -8.15 -4.37 24.57
C TYR A 186 -8.58 -4.23 23.11
N SER A 187 -8.72 -5.32 22.36
CA SER A 187 -9.05 -5.27 20.93
C SER A 187 -10.36 -4.53 20.63
N HIS A 188 -11.34 -4.64 21.51
CA HIS A 188 -12.60 -3.93 21.36
C HIS A 188 -12.44 -2.42 21.59
N GLU A 189 -11.70 -2.01 22.61
CA GLU A 189 -11.46 -0.60 22.92
C GLU A 189 -10.54 0.06 21.89
N LEU A 190 -9.48 -0.64 21.45
CA LEU A 190 -8.61 -0.20 20.37
C LEU A 190 -9.34 -0.01 19.05
N SER A 191 -10.26 -0.91 18.71
CA SER A 191 -11.09 -0.79 17.49
C SER A 191 -12.00 0.45 17.56
N ILE A 192 -12.57 0.77 18.72
CA ILE A 192 -13.38 1.98 18.93
C ILE A 192 -12.53 3.23 18.82
N ILE A 193 -11.30 3.24 19.40
CA ILE A 193 -10.38 4.37 19.32
C ILE A 193 -9.93 4.62 17.89
N ILE A 194 -9.58 3.57 17.14
CA ILE A 194 -9.18 3.67 15.74
C ILE A 194 -10.35 4.18 14.89
N LEU A 195 -11.58 3.64 15.08
CA LEU A 195 -12.76 4.10 14.39
C LEU A 195 -13.09 5.56 14.72
N ALA A 196 -12.94 5.97 15.98
CA ALA A 196 -13.15 7.36 16.41
C ALA A 196 -12.11 8.30 15.75
N LEU A 197 -10.83 7.92 15.72
CA LEU A 197 -9.78 8.67 15.03
C LEU A 197 -10.04 8.80 13.54
N VAL A 198 -10.41 7.71 12.87
CA VAL A 198 -10.79 7.73 11.45
C VAL A 198 -12.03 8.61 11.26
N GLY A 199 -13.04 8.51 12.13
CA GLY A 199 -14.23 9.35 12.10
C GLY A 199 -13.90 10.84 12.23
N VAL A 200 -13.03 11.23 13.16
CA VAL A 200 -12.58 12.62 13.34
C VAL A 200 -11.86 13.13 12.09
N VAL A 201 -10.98 12.32 11.49
CA VAL A 201 -10.28 12.67 10.25
C VAL A 201 -11.27 12.87 9.09
N VAL A 202 -12.24 11.97 8.94
CA VAL A 202 -13.27 12.06 7.90
C VAL A 202 -14.13 13.32 8.12
N VAL A 203 -14.61 13.57 9.35
CA VAL A 203 -15.41 14.77 9.68
C VAL A 203 -14.62 16.05 9.42
N TYR A 204 -13.32 16.08 9.78
CA TYR A 204 -12.45 17.22 9.49
C TYR A 204 -12.34 17.49 7.99
N TYR A 205 -12.10 16.46 7.17
CA TYR A 205 -11.99 16.61 5.72
C TYR A 205 -13.32 16.99 5.05
N VAL A 206 -14.43 16.37 5.49
CA VAL A 206 -15.78 16.70 5.01
C VAL A 206 -16.15 18.13 5.40
N GLY A 207 -15.92 18.52 6.66
CA GLY A 207 -16.18 19.89 7.14
C GLY A 207 -15.36 20.94 6.35
N LYS A 208 -14.08 20.66 6.09
CA LYS A 208 -13.21 21.51 5.26
C LYS A 208 -13.70 21.59 3.82
N MET A 209 -14.24 20.51 3.27
CA MET A 209 -14.79 20.49 1.90
C MET A 209 -16.10 21.30 1.81
N VAL A 210 -16.99 21.14 2.78
CA VAL A 210 -18.25 21.90 2.89
C VAL A 210 -17.96 23.39 3.10
N TYR A 211 -17.05 23.73 4.03
CA TYR A 211 -16.65 25.12 4.28
C TYR A 211 -16.08 25.81 3.02
N LYS A 212 -15.30 25.09 2.21
CA LYS A 212 -14.82 25.60 0.91
C LYS A 212 -15.92 25.79 -0.14
N ARG A 213 -17.03 25.01 -0.05
CA ARG A 213 -18.19 25.17 -0.98
C ARG A 213 -19.10 26.31 -0.60
N VAL A 214 -19.25 26.59 0.69
CA VAL A 214 -20.12 27.69 1.20
C VAL A 214 -19.47 29.07 1.02
N LYS A 215 -18.15 29.13 0.86
CA LYS A 215 -17.37 30.38 0.70
C LYS A 215 -17.07 30.73 -0.76
N LYS A 216 -17.65 29.98 -1.72
CA LYS A 216 -17.72 30.31 -3.13
C LYS A 216 -19.14 30.68 -3.52
#